data_bfb48b5257e8851f22c1271cdc94ce10
#
_entry.id   bfb48b5257e8851f22c1271cdc94ce10
#
_cell.length_a   1.000
_cell.length_b   1.000
_cell.length_c   1.000
_cell.angle_alpha   90.00
_cell.angle_beta   90.00
_cell.angle_gamma   90.00
#
_symmetry.space_group_name_H-M   'P 1'
#
loop_
_entity.id
_entity.type
_entity.pdbx_description
1 polymer ?
#
loop_
_entity_poly.entity_id
_entity_poly.type
_entity_poly.pdbx_seq_one_letter_code
_entity_poly.pdbx_strand_id
1 'polypeptide(L)'
;MKEEMFIKLSWLIYKKGMLKNIPLLTSENPKKVYKKARRLYKQELQQLDEYGTGDVLKTNLTYGVMIYSLYASCEEKPGVNELSQFCRNVVLTSTLASSLLASVDMTSEKRIEYQKEVAKRSRNATHPYTWQYEITDAGDKRFTAEFRRCGIYDYFKAKGHPELTPAMCMMDYAYCEVQKHIFLRKETLATGGSVCDCTYISKDIASKEEWQEYENDRQNEATRGGISL
;
A
#
# COMPACT_ATOMS: atom_id res chain seq x y z
N MET A 1 9.50 14.81 7.34
CA MET A 1 10.38 13.75 7.90
C MET A 1 11.12 13.14 6.73
N LYS A 2 12.44 12.91 6.83
CA LYS A 2 13.20 12.27 5.73
C LYS A 2 12.73 10.81 5.58
N GLU A 3 12.63 10.32 4.36
CA GLU A 3 12.14 8.98 4.04
C GLU A 3 12.81 7.87 4.86
N GLU A 4 14.14 7.88 4.97
CA GLU A 4 14.89 6.91 5.77
C GLU A 4 14.52 6.92 7.25
N MET A 5 14.24 8.09 7.83
CA MET A 5 13.81 8.20 9.22
C MET A 5 12.41 7.61 9.39
N PHE A 6 11.51 7.84 8.43
CA PHE A 6 10.16 7.28 8.45
C PHE A 6 10.20 5.74 8.36
N ILE A 7 11.02 5.18 7.48
CA ILE A 7 11.24 3.73 7.36
C ILE A 7 11.71 3.13 8.70
N LYS A 8 12.68 3.77 9.35
CA LYS A 8 13.19 3.32 10.67
C LYS A 8 12.15 3.40 11.78
N LEU A 9 11.24 4.37 11.72
CA LEU A 9 10.22 4.61 12.73
C LEU A 9 8.90 3.89 12.46
N SER A 10 8.67 3.34 11.27
CA SER A 10 7.40 2.73 10.88
C SER A 10 6.91 1.67 11.87
N TRP A 11 7.77 0.78 12.35
CA TRP A 11 7.41 -0.21 13.38
C TRP A 11 6.97 0.41 14.70
N LEU A 12 7.48 1.60 15.04
CA LEU A 12 7.07 2.31 16.25
C LEU A 12 5.72 3.00 16.03
N ILE A 13 5.56 3.64 14.88
CA ILE A 13 4.33 4.36 14.48
C ILE A 13 3.14 3.41 14.46
N TYR A 14 3.30 2.23 13.84
CA TYR A 14 2.23 1.24 13.70
C TYR A 14 2.14 0.22 14.85
N LYS A 15 3.06 0.24 15.83
CA LYS A 15 3.17 -0.77 16.90
C LYS A 15 1.85 -1.04 17.61
N LYS A 16 1.14 0.02 18.03
CA LYS A 16 -0.12 -0.12 18.78
C LYS A 16 -1.20 -0.79 17.94
N GLY A 17 -1.36 -0.34 16.70
CA GLY A 17 -2.30 -0.95 15.74
C GLY A 17 -1.94 -2.40 15.43
N MET A 18 -0.67 -2.70 15.17
CA MET A 18 -0.22 -4.08 14.91
C MET A 18 -0.51 -5.00 16.09
N LEU A 19 -0.09 -4.65 17.30
CA LEU A 19 -0.30 -5.49 18.48
C LEU A 19 -1.78 -5.74 18.76
N LYS A 20 -2.66 -4.77 18.49
CA LYS A 20 -4.11 -4.91 18.64
C LYS A 20 -4.70 -5.87 17.63
N ASN A 21 -4.16 -5.88 16.40
CA ASN A 21 -4.76 -6.59 15.27
C ASN A 21 -4.05 -7.90 14.87
N ILE A 22 -2.86 -8.23 15.40
CA ILE A 22 -2.21 -9.54 15.20
C ILE A 22 -3.14 -10.74 15.51
N PRO A 23 -4.06 -10.67 16.50
CA PRO A 23 -5.03 -11.75 16.73
C PRO A 23 -5.95 -12.08 15.53
N LEU A 24 -6.05 -11.23 14.51
CA LEU A 24 -6.72 -11.55 13.25
C LEU A 24 -5.90 -12.50 12.37
N LEU A 25 -4.58 -12.52 12.54
CA LEU A 25 -3.67 -13.32 11.72
C LEU A 25 -3.36 -14.68 12.33
N THR A 26 -3.36 -14.79 13.67
CA THR A 26 -2.92 -15.99 14.35
C THR A 26 -3.38 -15.99 15.82
N SER A 27 -3.52 -17.17 16.42
CA SER A 27 -3.78 -17.37 17.85
C SER A 27 -2.53 -17.21 18.73
N GLU A 28 -1.35 -17.03 18.13
CA GLU A 28 -0.11 -16.85 18.87
C GLU A 28 -0.07 -15.53 19.69
N ASN A 29 0.81 -15.49 20.67
CA ASN A 29 1.00 -14.26 21.48
C ASN A 29 1.44 -13.07 20.59
N PRO A 30 0.66 -11.98 20.53
CA PRO A 30 0.94 -10.85 19.64
C PRO A 30 2.33 -10.22 19.82
N LYS A 31 2.82 -10.16 21.06
CA LYS A 31 4.16 -9.58 21.34
C LYS A 31 5.28 -10.50 20.80
N LYS A 32 5.08 -11.81 20.84
CA LYS A 32 6.04 -12.81 20.29
C LYS A 32 6.10 -12.69 18.76
N VAL A 33 4.94 -12.68 18.10
CA VAL A 33 4.83 -12.52 16.64
C VAL A 33 5.42 -11.18 16.19
N TYR A 34 5.04 -10.07 16.82
CA TYR A 34 5.57 -8.74 16.53
C TYR A 34 7.12 -8.69 16.63
N LYS A 35 7.70 -9.28 17.68
CA LYS A 35 9.16 -9.31 17.88
C LYS A 35 9.86 -10.14 16.79
N LYS A 36 9.29 -11.32 16.43
CA LYS A 36 9.80 -12.20 15.37
C LYS A 36 9.74 -11.48 14.01
N ALA A 37 8.59 -10.88 13.68
CA ALA A 37 8.37 -10.14 12.43
C ALA A 37 9.32 -8.93 12.30
N ARG A 38 9.53 -8.17 13.37
CA ARG A 38 10.46 -7.04 13.36
C ARG A 38 11.92 -7.47 13.13
N ARG A 39 12.31 -8.66 13.62
CA ARG A 39 13.65 -9.21 13.36
C ARG A 39 13.78 -9.60 11.89
N LEU A 40 12.79 -10.34 11.37
CA LEU A 40 12.76 -10.75 9.96
C LEU A 40 12.76 -9.54 9.02
N TYR A 41 11.94 -8.53 9.30
CA TYR A 41 11.92 -7.27 8.55
C TYR A 41 13.31 -6.64 8.39
N LYS A 42 14.10 -6.61 9.48
CA LYS A 42 15.46 -6.06 9.41
C LYS A 42 16.37 -6.90 8.51
N GLN A 43 16.24 -8.23 8.57
CA GLN A 43 17.01 -9.15 7.72
C GLN A 43 16.63 -8.98 6.25
N GLU A 44 15.32 -8.88 5.96
CA GLU A 44 14.82 -8.65 4.60
C GLU A 44 15.32 -7.32 4.03
N LEU A 45 15.27 -6.23 4.80
CA LEU A 45 15.78 -4.93 4.33
C LEU A 45 17.28 -4.94 4.03
N GLN A 46 18.07 -5.74 4.75
CA GLN A 46 19.51 -5.86 4.51
C GLN A 46 19.83 -6.63 3.21
N GLN A 47 18.88 -7.40 2.70
CA GLN A 47 19.01 -8.17 1.46
C GLN A 47 18.51 -7.42 0.23
N LEU A 48 17.85 -6.27 0.42
CA LEU A 48 17.41 -5.43 -0.70
C LEU A 48 18.58 -4.65 -1.27
N ASP A 49 18.64 -4.60 -2.58
CA ASP A 49 19.55 -3.71 -3.29
C ASP A 49 19.25 -2.24 -2.97
N GLU A 50 20.23 -1.37 -3.18
CA GLU A 50 20.04 0.06 -3.03
C GLU A 50 19.19 0.62 -4.18
N TYR A 51 18.28 1.54 -3.87
CA TYR A 51 17.52 2.27 -4.88
C TYR A 51 18.41 3.26 -5.60
N GLY A 52 18.43 3.16 -6.93
CA GLY A 52 19.06 4.14 -7.82
C GLY A 52 18.20 5.41 -7.99
N THR A 53 18.71 6.35 -8.77
CA THR A 53 18.06 7.66 -8.99
C THR A 53 16.69 7.58 -9.69
N GLY A 54 16.48 6.56 -10.53
CA GLY A 54 15.21 6.29 -11.22
C GLY A 54 14.19 5.55 -10.37
N ASP A 55 14.65 4.87 -9.31
CA ASP A 55 13.77 4.04 -8.49
C ASP A 55 12.90 4.88 -7.56
N VAL A 56 11.65 4.47 -7.41
CA VAL A 56 10.62 5.28 -6.72
C VAL A 56 9.82 4.44 -5.74
N LEU A 57 9.13 5.11 -4.81
CA LEU A 57 8.20 4.52 -3.84
C LEU A 57 8.86 3.51 -2.89
N LYS A 58 10.12 3.72 -2.51
CA LYS A 58 10.86 2.89 -1.54
C LYS A 58 10.09 2.65 -0.24
N THR A 59 9.40 3.68 0.27
CA THR A 59 8.56 3.57 1.47
C THR A 59 7.45 2.52 1.28
N ASN A 60 6.82 2.48 0.10
CA ASN A 60 5.77 1.49 -0.18
C ASN A 60 6.34 0.06 -0.20
N LEU A 61 7.54 -0.14 -0.79
CA LEU A 61 8.21 -1.43 -0.71
C LEU A 61 8.45 -1.84 0.74
N THR A 62 8.93 -0.94 1.59
CA THR A 62 9.21 -1.28 3.00
C THR A 62 7.94 -1.65 3.79
N TYR A 63 6.78 -1.14 3.41
CA TYR A 63 5.49 -1.63 3.93
C TYR A 63 5.19 -3.05 3.43
N GLY A 64 5.41 -3.35 2.16
CA GLY A 64 5.29 -4.72 1.63
C GLY A 64 6.19 -5.69 2.40
N VAL A 65 7.47 -5.33 2.60
CA VAL A 65 8.40 -6.12 3.41
C VAL A 65 7.91 -6.32 4.86
N MET A 66 7.29 -5.28 5.45
CA MET A 66 6.72 -5.37 6.80
C MET A 66 5.57 -6.37 6.88
N ILE A 67 4.66 -6.32 5.91
CA ILE A 67 3.50 -7.24 5.83
C ILE A 67 3.97 -8.67 5.56
N TYR A 68 4.91 -8.88 4.64
CA TYR A 68 5.53 -10.19 4.43
C TYR A 68 6.16 -10.73 5.72
N SER A 69 6.88 -9.89 6.46
CA SER A 69 7.54 -10.29 7.69
C SER A 69 6.54 -10.71 8.78
N LEU A 70 5.39 -10.06 8.86
CA LEU A 70 4.30 -10.47 9.75
C LEU A 70 3.70 -11.80 9.30
N TYR A 71 3.33 -11.92 8.04
CA TYR A 71 2.83 -13.16 7.44
C TYR A 71 3.78 -14.35 7.69
N ALA A 72 5.05 -14.18 7.33
CA ALA A 72 6.05 -15.23 7.47
C ALA A 72 6.35 -15.61 8.93
N SER A 73 6.05 -14.72 9.88
CA SER A 73 6.27 -14.94 11.32
C SER A 73 5.15 -15.71 12.01
N CYS A 74 3.96 -15.81 11.43
CA CYS A 74 2.88 -16.65 11.93
C CYS A 74 3.20 -18.13 11.68
N GLU A 75 2.93 -19.00 12.67
CA GLU A 75 3.11 -20.46 12.52
C GLU A 75 2.11 -21.01 11.49
N GLU A 76 0.82 -20.73 11.69
CA GLU A 76 -0.21 -20.92 10.68
C GLU A 76 -0.32 -19.68 9.82
N LYS A 77 -0.26 -19.85 8.48
CA LYS A 77 -0.28 -18.72 7.57
C LYS A 77 -1.69 -18.16 7.42
N PRO A 78 -1.91 -16.86 7.71
CA PRO A 78 -3.21 -16.24 7.50
C PRO A 78 -3.56 -16.22 6.02
N GLY A 79 -4.86 -16.28 5.71
CA GLY A 79 -5.35 -16.07 4.36
C GLY A 79 -5.26 -14.60 3.94
N VAL A 80 -5.50 -14.34 2.66
CA VAL A 80 -5.49 -12.98 2.09
C VAL A 80 -6.56 -12.09 2.74
N ASN A 81 -7.69 -12.67 3.11
CA ASN A 81 -8.80 -11.96 3.75
C ASN A 81 -8.42 -11.44 5.15
N GLU A 82 -7.88 -12.32 6.02
CA GLU A 82 -7.40 -11.94 7.35
C GLU A 82 -6.29 -10.90 7.26
N LEU A 83 -5.39 -11.05 6.27
CA LEU A 83 -4.31 -10.10 6.04
C LEU A 83 -4.84 -8.74 5.60
N SER A 84 -5.85 -8.69 4.72
CA SER A 84 -6.50 -7.45 4.29
C SER A 84 -7.17 -6.73 5.44
N GLN A 85 -7.94 -7.46 6.26
CA GLN A 85 -8.58 -6.92 7.47
C GLN A 85 -7.53 -6.38 8.46
N PHE A 86 -6.45 -7.12 8.65
CA PHE A 86 -5.32 -6.67 9.47
C PHE A 86 -4.76 -5.34 8.96
N CYS A 87 -4.41 -5.27 7.66
CA CYS A 87 -3.83 -4.07 7.05
C CYS A 87 -4.75 -2.85 7.23
N ARG A 88 -6.05 -3.00 6.91
CA ARG A 88 -7.05 -1.94 7.09
C ARG A 88 -7.12 -1.50 8.56
N ASN A 89 -7.27 -2.44 9.47
CA ASN A 89 -7.42 -2.13 10.88
C ASN A 89 -6.17 -1.49 11.50
N VAL A 90 -4.97 -1.89 11.06
CA VAL A 90 -3.72 -1.24 11.49
C VAL A 90 -3.70 0.24 11.09
N VAL A 91 -4.11 0.57 9.87
CA VAL A 91 -4.22 1.97 9.41
C VAL A 91 -5.20 2.75 10.29
N LEU A 92 -6.41 2.22 10.49
CA LEU A 92 -7.49 2.94 11.19
C LEU A 92 -7.27 3.03 12.71
N THR A 93 -6.61 2.04 13.33
CA THR A 93 -6.42 2.00 14.79
C THR A 93 -5.07 2.55 15.27
N SER A 94 -4.15 2.86 14.36
CA SER A 94 -2.88 3.51 14.67
C SER A 94 -3.04 5.02 14.68
N THR A 95 -3.46 5.59 15.80
CA THR A 95 -3.79 7.03 15.94
C THR A 95 -2.75 7.97 15.31
N LEU A 96 -1.46 7.71 15.57
CA LEU A 96 -0.38 8.53 15.00
C LEU A 96 -0.29 8.37 13.48
N ALA A 97 -0.41 7.14 12.96
CA ALA A 97 -0.40 6.88 11.53
C ALA A 97 -1.60 7.54 10.83
N SER A 98 -2.81 7.35 11.38
CA SER A 98 -4.03 7.96 10.83
C SER A 98 -3.94 9.48 10.80
N SER A 99 -3.42 10.12 11.85
CA SER A 99 -3.22 11.58 11.88
C SER A 99 -2.23 12.06 10.82
N LEU A 100 -1.11 11.34 10.64
CA LEU A 100 -0.14 11.65 9.59
C LEU A 100 -0.74 11.48 8.19
N LEU A 101 -1.49 10.40 7.97
CA LEU A 101 -2.17 10.13 6.70
C LEU A 101 -3.24 11.17 6.39
N ALA A 102 -4.06 11.54 7.38
CA ALA A 102 -5.10 12.56 7.21
C ALA A 102 -4.55 13.95 6.82
N SER A 103 -3.28 14.23 7.14
CA SER A 103 -2.62 15.47 6.73
C SER A 103 -2.16 15.47 5.26
N VAL A 104 -2.17 14.30 4.60
CA VAL A 104 -1.74 14.18 3.19
C VAL A 104 -2.91 14.47 2.27
N ASP A 105 -2.77 15.51 1.46
CA ASP A 105 -3.67 15.82 0.36
C ASP A 105 -3.02 15.37 -0.97
N MET A 106 -3.45 14.20 -1.47
CA MET A 106 -2.94 13.63 -2.72
C MET A 106 -3.33 14.46 -3.94
N THR A 107 -4.41 15.23 -3.85
CA THR A 107 -5.04 15.97 -4.96
C THR A 107 -4.70 17.45 -4.98
N SER A 108 -3.83 17.93 -4.07
CA SER A 108 -3.31 19.30 -4.15
C SER A 108 -2.37 19.47 -5.35
N GLU A 109 -2.37 20.64 -5.97
CA GLU A 109 -1.51 20.98 -7.14
C GLU A 109 -0.04 20.59 -6.89
N LYS A 110 0.48 20.99 -5.73
CA LYS A 110 1.86 20.64 -5.34
C LYS A 110 2.11 19.14 -5.33
N ARG A 111 1.12 18.36 -4.89
CA ARG A 111 1.26 16.89 -4.82
C ARG A 111 1.14 16.27 -6.20
N ILE A 112 0.24 16.76 -7.04
CA ILE A 112 0.09 16.31 -8.43
C ILE A 112 1.40 16.58 -9.20
N GLU A 113 1.97 17.78 -9.12
CA GLU A 113 3.25 18.10 -9.76
C GLU A 113 4.38 17.20 -9.24
N TYR A 114 4.45 16.96 -7.93
CA TYR A 114 5.39 16.00 -7.37
C TYR A 114 5.21 14.59 -7.97
N GLN A 115 3.96 14.11 -8.12
CA GLN A 115 3.68 12.80 -8.73
C GLN A 115 4.09 12.74 -10.20
N LYS A 116 3.89 13.80 -10.98
CA LYS A 116 4.38 13.90 -12.36
C LYS A 116 5.90 13.74 -12.43
N GLU A 117 6.64 14.41 -11.56
CA GLU A 117 8.10 14.30 -11.50
C GLU A 117 8.56 12.90 -11.05
N VAL A 118 7.87 12.28 -10.08
CA VAL A 118 8.16 10.90 -9.66
C VAL A 118 7.87 9.92 -10.80
N ALA A 119 6.75 10.07 -11.51
CA ALA A 119 6.40 9.26 -12.67
C ALA A 119 7.46 9.37 -13.78
N LYS A 120 7.90 10.59 -14.09
CA LYS A 120 8.97 10.84 -15.07
C LYS A 120 10.28 10.13 -14.69
N ARG A 121 10.68 10.18 -13.41
CA ARG A 121 11.88 9.46 -12.92
C ARG A 121 11.71 7.95 -13.04
N SER A 122 10.54 7.41 -12.77
CA SER A 122 10.27 5.98 -12.77
C SER A 122 10.52 5.29 -14.11
N ARG A 123 10.58 6.05 -15.22
CA ARG A 123 10.95 5.52 -16.54
C ARG A 123 12.36 4.94 -16.58
N ASN A 124 13.26 5.43 -15.72
CA ASN A 124 14.63 4.96 -15.58
C ASN A 124 14.83 4.02 -14.37
N ALA A 125 13.75 3.41 -13.90
CA ALA A 125 13.79 2.51 -12.75
C ALA A 125 14.50 1.20 -13.09
N THR A 126 15.42 0.78 -12.24
CA THR A 126 16.28 -0.40 -12.43
C THR A 126 16.18 -1.43 -11.31
N HIS A 127 15.82 -1.00 -10.11
CA HIS A 127 15.68 -1.90 -8.96
C HIS A 127 14.61 -2.98 -9.23
N PRO A 128 14.84 -4.26 -8.86
CA PRO A 128 13.89 -5.34 -9.12
C PRO A 128 12.51 -5.12 -8.46
N TYR A 129 12.45 -4.38 -7.37
CA TYR A 129 11.22 -4.11 -6.61
C TYR A 129 10.88 -2.62 -6.57
N THR A 130 10.77 -2.00 -7.73
CA THR A 130 10.40 -0.59 -7.90
C THR A 130 9.09 -0.45 -8.69
N TRP A 131 8.62 0.77 -8.89
CA TRP A 131 7.43 1.05 -9.68
C TRP A 131 7.79 1.76 -10.98
N GLN A 132 7.00 1.52 -12.01
CA GLN A 132 6.99 2.30 -13.25
C GLN A 132 5.55 2.71 -13.51
N TYR A 133 5.33 4.01 -13.70
CA TYR A 133 4.00 4.54 -13.94
C TYR A 133 4.04 5.87 -14.69
N GLU A 134 2.92 6.24 -15.22
CA GLU A 134 2.68 7.50 -15.92
C GLU A 134 1.46 8.19 -15.31
N ILE A 135 1.44 9.52 -15.39
CA ILE A 135 0.23 10.30 -15.14
C ILE A 135 -0.47 10.45 -16.46
N THR A 136 -1.62 9.79 -16.61
CA THR A 136 -2.38 9.75 -17.88
C THR A 136 -3.43 10.84 -17.97
N ASP A 137 -3.93 11.30 -16.79
CA ASP A 137 -4.84 12.42 -16.68
C ASP A 137 -4.53 13.19 -15.40
N ALA A 138 -4.52 14.52 -15.48
CA ALA A 138 -4.29 15.41 -14.34
C ALA A 138 -5.03 16.73 -14.59
N GLY A 139 -6.05 16.97 -13.80
CA GLY A 139 -6.87 18.16 -13.88
C GLY A 139 -7.07 18.78 -12.50
N ASP A 140 -8.09 19.63 -12.37
CA ASP A 140 -8.43 20.30 -11.11
C ASP A 140 -8.73 19.27 -10.01
N LYS A 141 -7.86 19.22 -9.00
CA LYS A 141 -7.97 18.34 -7.81
C LYS A 141 -8.22 16.85 -8.14
N ARG A 142 -7.72 16.38 -9.29
CA ARG A 142 -7.76 14.95 -9.68
C ARG A 142 -6.58 14.57 -10.53
N PHE A 143 -6.20 13.30 -10.51
CA PHE A 143 -5.24 12.73 -11.46
C PHE A 143 -5.40 11.22 -11.55
N THR A 144 -5.01 10.66 -12.69
CA THR A 144 -4.91 9.21 -12.92
C THR A 144 -3.45 8.82 -13.08
N ALA A 145 -3.03 7.82 -12.33
CA ALA A 145 -1.72 7.20 -12.43
C ALA A 145 -1.87 5.76 -12.95
N GLU A 146 -1.28 5.46 -14.09
CA GLU A 146 -1.27 4.13 -14.69
C GLU A 146 0.05 3.44 -14.38
N PHE A 147 0.02 2.44 -13.49
CA PHE A 147 1.18 1.67 -13.09
C PHE A 147 1.34 0.44 -13.98
N ARG A 148 2.50 0.31 -14.62
CA ARG A 148 2.88 -0.85 -15.46
C ARG A 148 3.78 -1.83 -14.71
N ARG A 149 4.32 -1.42 -13.57
CA ARG A 149 5.14 -2.24 -12.68
C ARG A 149 4.84 -1.90 -11.23
N CYS A 150 4.72 -2.95 -10.40
CA CYS A 150 4.46 -2.84 -8.96
C CYS A 150 5.56 -3.56 -8.16
N GLY A 151 6.37 -2.79 -7.41
CA GLY A 151 7.46 -3.34 -6.61
C GLY A 151 7.00 -4.28 -5.50
N ILE A 152 5.79 -4.10 -4.95
CA ILE A 152 5.23 -5.01 -3.94
C ILE A 152 4.86 -6.35 -4.59
N TYR A 153 4.22 -6.33 -5.76
CA TYR A 153 3.89 -7.55 -6.49
C TYR A 153 5.15 -8.34 -6.85
N ASP A 154 6.16 -7.67 -7.41
CA ASP A 154 7.42 -8.29 -7.77
C ASP A 154 8.14 -8.87 -6.55
N TYR A 155 8.13 -8.15 -5.41
CA TYR A 155 8.72 -8.63 -4.15
C TYR A 155 7.98 -9.86 -3.61
N PHE A 156 6.66 -9.82 -3.51
CA PHE A 156 5.89 -10.97 -3.03
C PHE A 156 6.01 -12.18 -3.96
N LYS A 157 6.03 -11.95 -5.28
CA LYS A 157 6.28 -13.01 -6.27
C LYS A 157 7.65 -13.65 -6.08
N ALA A 158 8.70 -12.87 -5.86
CA ALA A 158 10.04 -13.37 -5.58
C ALA A 158 10.12 -14.16 -4.26
N LYS A 159 9.25 -13.82 -3.28
CA LYS A 159 9.09 -14.60 -2.04
C LYS A 159 8.19 -15.83 -2.17
N GLY A 160 7.63 -16.12 -3.36
CA GLY A 160 6.71 -17.23 -3.60
C GLY A 160 5.27 -17.00 -3.13
N HIS A 161 4.90 -15.74 -2.85
CA HIS A 161 3.61 -15.36 -2.26
C HIS A 161 2.93 -14.19 -3.00
N PRO A 162 2.75 -14.23 -4.34
CA PRO A 162 2.08 -13.15 -5.08
C PRO A 162 0.63 -12.92 -4.63
N GLU A 163 -0.02 -13.95 -4.06
CA GLU A 163 -1.37 -13.92 -3.53
C GLU A 163 -1.56 -12.94 -2.36
N LEU A 164 -0.49 -12.44 -1.75
CA LEU A 164 -0.57 -11.44 -0.68
C LEU A 164 -0.79 -10.01 -1.22
N THR A 165 -0.54 -9.80 -2.51
CA THR A 165 -0.60 -8.45 -3.11
C THR A 165 -1.99 -7.82 -3.03
N PRO A 166 -3.11 -8.53 -3.29
CA PRO A 166 -4.45 -7.97 -3.15
C PRO A 166 -4.74 -7.37 -1.77
N ALA A 167 -4.23 -7.98 -0.69
CA ALA A 167 -4.39 -7.42 0.66
C ALA A 167 -3.73 -6.04 0.80
N MET A 168 -2.59 -5.81 0.13
CA MET A 168 -1.94 -4.50 0.10
C MET A 168 -2.67 -3.52 -0.81
N CYS A 169 -3.22 -3.97 -1.93
CA CYS A 169 -4.01 -3.14 -2.84
C CYS A 169 -5.25 -2.56 -2.14
N MET A 170 -5.91 -3.34 -1.27
CA MET A 170 -7.06 -2.86 -0.51
C MET A 170 -6.72 -1.76 0.51
N MET A 171 -5.44 -1.55 0.84
CA MET A 171 -5.04 -0.43 1.71
C MET A 171 -5.29 0.94 1.08
N ASP A 172 -5.29 1.05 -0.24
CA ASP A 172 -5.60 2.32 -0.92
C ASP A 172 -7.01 2.80 -0.56
N TYR A 173 -7.97 1.89 -0.50
CA TYR A 173 -9.33 2.20 -0.05
C TYR A 173 -9.39 2.53 1.46
N ALA A 174 -8.59 1.84 2.29
CA ALA A 174 -8.50 2.18 3.71
C ALA A 174 -7.89 3.57 3.94
N TYR A 175 -6.95 3.99 3.10
CA TYR A 175 -6.42 5.36 3.14
C TYR A 175 -7.49 6.40 2.79
N CYS A 176 -8.40 6.09 1.85
CA CYS A 176 -9.50 6.98 1.51
C CYS A 176 -10.45 7.25 2.69
N GLU A 177 -10.56 6.35 3.67
CA GLU A 177 -11.36 6.57 4.86
C GLU A 177 -10.79 7.72 5.73
N VAL A 178 -9.49 7.94 5.71
CA VAL A 178 -8.80 8.95 6.53
C VAL A 178 -8.27 10.15 5.74
N GLN A 179 -8.08 10.04 4.44
CA GLN A 179 -7.55 11.08 3.56
C GLN A 179 -8.66 11.90 2.87
N LYS A 180 -8.26 12.97 2.19
CA LYS A 180 -9.18 13.94 1.56
C LYS A 180 -9.57 13.60 0.12
N HIS A 181 -9.38 12.35 -0.31
CA HIS A 181 -9.73 11.90 -1.66
C HIS A 181 -10.48 10.58 -1.65
N ILE A 182 -11.16 10.28 -2.74
CA ILE A 182 -11.61 8.94 -3.12
C ILE A 182 -10.64 8.35 -4.13
N PHE A 183 -10.70 7.05 -4.30
CA PHE A 183 -9.79 6.28 -5.15
C PHE A 183 -10.56 5.32 -6.02
N LEU A 184 -10.39 5.41 -7.34
CA LEU A 184 -11.02 4.51 -8.32
C LEU A 184 -9.94 3.63 -8.94
N ARG A 185 -10.24 2.35 -9.15
CA ARG A 185 -9.35 1.39 -9.82
C ARG A 185 -10.12 0.21 -10.39
N LYS A 186 -10.19 0.10 -11.70
CA LYS A 186 -10.90 -0.98 -12.41
C LYS A 186 -10.00 -2.20 -12.65
N GLU A 187 -8.71 -1.97 -12.85
CA GLU A 187 -7.70 -2.99 -13.12
C GLU A 187 -6.54 -2.92 -12.13
N THR A 188 -5.96 -4.08 -11.78
CA THR A 188 -4.72 -4.15 -11.00
C THR A 188 -3.85 -5.32 -11.42
N LEU A 189 -2.54 -5.09 -11.46
CA LEU A 189 -1.51 -6.12 -11.69
C LEU A 189 -1.62 -7.27 -10.69
N ALA A 190 -2.09 -7.01 -9.48
CA ALA A 190 -2.23 -7.99 -8.42
C ALA A 190 -3.24 -9.12 -8.74
N THR A 191 -4.22 -8.85 -9.59
CA THR A 191 -5.27 -9.81 -9.98
C THR A 191 -5.25 -10.14 -11.48
N GLY A 192 -4.10 -9.92 -12.14
CA GLY A 192 -3.89 -10.30 -13.54
C GLY A 192 -4.24 -9.24 -14.56
N GLY A 193 -4.55 -8.01 -14.14
CA GLY A 193 -4.67 -6.87 -15.06
C GLY A 193 -3.35 -6.52 -15.73
N SER A 194 -3.42 -5.79 -16.82
CA SER A 194 -2.26 -5.31 -17.57
C SER A 194 -1.60 -4.07 -16.95
N VAL A 195 -2.38 -3.34 -16.15
CA VAL A 195 -1.98 -2.11 -15.45
C VAL A 195 -2.69 -2.02 -14.09
N CYS A 196 -2.28 -1.02 -13.28
CA CYS A 196 -3.14 -0.50 -12.21
C CYS A 196 -3.55 0.92 -12.60
N ASP A 197 -4.83 1.15 -12.88
CA ASP A 197 -5.40 2.42 -13.33
C ASP A 197 -5.91 3.27 -12.15
N CYS A 198 -5.00 3.82 -11.38
CA CYS A 198 -5.28 4.48 -10.10
C CYS A 198 -5.72 5.94 -10.30
N THR A 199 -6.99 6.25 -10.07
CA THR A 199 -7.52 7.62 -10.13
C THR A 199 -7.80 8.15 -8.73
N TYR A 200 -7.26 9.33 -8.45
CA TYR A 200 -7.43 10.05 -7.19
C TYR A 200 -8.27 11.31 -7.44
N ILE A 201 -9.35 11.48 -6.69
CA ILE A 201 -10.29 12.60 -6.83
C ILE A 201 -10.52 13.22 -5.46
N SER A 202 -10.36 14.54 -5.32
CA SER A 202 -10.66 15.22 -4.06
C SER A 202 -12.11 14.99 -3.66
N LYS A 203 -12.36 14.71 -2.38
CA LYS A 203 -13.72 14.59 -1.83
C LYS A 203 -14.54 15.86 -1.96
N ASP A 204 -13.86 17.02 -2.06
CA ASP A 204 -14.52 18.32 -2.21
C ASP A 204 -15.26 18.49 -3.55
N ILE A 205 -14.82 17.73 -4.58
CA ILE A 205 -15.36 17.85 -5.96
C ILE A 205 -15.97 16.55 -6.47
N ALA A 206 -15.82 15.44 -5.74
CA ALA A 206 -16.31 14.13 -6.17
C ALA A 206 -17.84 14.14 -6.32
N SER A 207 -18.33 13.73 -7.49
CA SER A 207 -19.75 13.61 -7.80
C SER A 207 -20.38 12.39 -7.10
N LYS A 208 -21.71 12.31 -7.11
CA LYS A 208 -22.42 11.13 -6.58
C LYS A 208 -22.12 9.87 -7.38
N GLU A 209 -21.95 10.02 -8.69
CA GLU A 209 -21.61 8.94 -9.63
C GLU A 209 -20.21 8.42 -9.33
N GLU A 210 -19.23 9.31 -9.10
CA GLU A 210 -17.86 8.94 -8.72
C GLU A 210 -17.82 8.24 -7.34
N TRP A 211 -18.63 8.65 -6.39
CA TRP A 211 -18.78 7.94 -5.12
C TRP A 211 -19.38 6.54 -5.30
N GLN A 212 -20.37 6.38 -6.17
CA GLN A 212 -20.93 5.06 -6.50
C GLN A 212 -19.89 4.18 -7.20
N GLU A 213 -19.11 4.76 -8.12
CA GLU A 213 -18.02 4.07 -8.79
C GLU A 213 -16.95 3.61 -7.80
N TYR A 214 -16.58 4.45 -6.82
CA TYR A 214 -15.66 4.08 -5.73
C TYR A 214 -16.13 2.83 -4.97
N GLU A 215 -17.40 2.77 -4.58
CA GLU A 215 -17.93 1.60 -3.87
C GLU A 215 -17.96 0.36 -4.76
N ASN A 216 -18.30 0.51 -6.04
CA ASN A 216 -18.31 -0.58 -7.01
C ASN A 216 -16.89 -1.12 -7.26
N ASP A 217 -15.93 -0.23 -7.48
CA ASP A 217 -14.52 -0.61 -7.73
C ASP A 217 -13.94 -1.32 -6.51
N ARG A 218 -14.19 -0.80 -5.31
CA ARG A 218 -13.77 -1.41 -4.06
C ARG A 218 -14.32 -2.82 -3.89
N GLN A 219 -15.62 -3.02 -4.16
CA GLN A 219 -16.27 -4.32 -4.07
C GLN A 219 -15.75 -5.31 -5.13
N ASN A 220 -15.58 -4.84 -6.36
CA ASN A 220 -15.09 -5.66 -7.47
C ASN A 220 -13.65 -6.09 -7.24
N GLU A 221 -12.79 -5.19 -6.76
CA GLU A 221 -11.40 -5.51 -6.47
C GLU A 221 -11.27 -6.48 -5.30
N ALA A 222 -12.02 -6.28 -4.23
CA ALA A 222 -12.07 -7.22 -3.12
C ALA A 222 -12.48 -8.62 -3.59
N THR A 223 -13.55 -8.72 -4.38
CA THR A 223 -14.03 -9.99 -4.94
C THR A 223 -12.96 -10.69 -5.79
N ARG A 224 -12.29 -9.96 -6.70
CA ARG A 224 -11.19 -10.51 -7.52
C ARG A 224 -9.99 -10.93 -6.68
N GLY A 225 -9.73 -10.24 -5.58
CA GLY A 225 -8.65 -10.55 -4.64
C GLY A 225 -8.98 -11.67 -3.63
N GLY A 226 -10.20 -12.23 -3.65
CA GLY A 226 -10.64 -13.23 -2.68
C GLY A 226 -10.85 -12.64 -1.28
N ILE A 227 -11.23 -11.36 -1.17
CA ILE A 227 -11.38 -10.61 0.07
C ILE A 227 -12.87 -10.33 0.31
N SER A 228 -13.34 -10.56 1.54
CA SER A 228 -14.66 -10.16 2.01
C SER A 228 -14.62 -8.77 2.63
N LEU A 229 -15.51 -7.87 2.23
CA LEU A 229 -15.63 -6.50 2.74
C LEU A 229 -16.54 -6.41 3.96
#